data_4c22c804a954a423400b696c11591abd
#
_entry.id   4c22c804a954a423400b696c11591abd
#
_cell.length_a   1.000
_cell.length_b   1.000
_cell.length_c   1.000
_cell.angle_alpha   90.00
_cell.angle_beta   90.00
_cell.angle_gamma   90.00
#
_symmetry.space_group_name_H-M   'P 1'
#
loop_
_entity.id
_entity.type
_entity.pdbx_description
1 polymer ?
#
loop_
_entity_poly.entity_id
_entity_poly.type
_entity_poly.pdbx_seq_one_letter_code
_entity_poly.pdbx_strand_id
1 'polypeptide(L)'
;MNLGKESEVLEFKESTSELHSAIESIASILNKHDYGEIYFGVYDNGEPKGQIVTDSTIKKISDSILRDIEPRIIPTITEISIEGKSIIKVSFSGKNKPYSAFGKFLVRVGTQNRHMTREELKKLFLDSDYSYP
;
A
#
# COMPACT_ATOMS: atom_id res chain seq x y z
N MET A 1 -7.88 21.47 -3.05
CA MET A 1 -8.35 20.39 -3.92
C MET A 1 -8.41 19.11 -3.13
N ASN A 2 -9.53 18.41 -3.21
CA ASN A 2 -9.73 17.17 -2.44
C ASN A 2 -9.35 15.96 -3.29
N LEU A 3 -8.67 14.99 -2.69
CA LEU A 3 -8.23 13.78 -3.41
C LEU A 3 -9.32 12.70 -3.52
N GLY A 4 -10.52 12.99 -3.03
CA GLY A 4 -11.64 12.06 -3.10
C GLY A 4 -11.77 11.22 -1.85
N LYS A 5 -12.22 9.98 -1.99
CA LYS A 5 -12.49 9.07 -0.88
C LYS A 5 -11.58 7.86 -0.95
N GLU A 6 -11.22 7.33 0.21
CA GLU A 6 -10.58 6.03 0.28
C GLU A 6 -11.45 4.96 -0.37
N SER A 7 -10.82 3.92 -0.89
CA SER A 7 -11.50 2.81 -1.54
C SER A 7 -10.70 1.52 -1.33
N GLU A 8 -11.08 0.46 -2.00
CA GLU A 8 -10.31 -0.78 -1.92
C GLU A 8 -8.91 -0.65 -2.49
N VAL A 9 -8.66 0.33 -3.38
CA VAL A 9 -7.36 0.52 -4.02
C VAL A 9 -6.71 1.86 -3.70
N LEU A 10 -7.31 2.65 -2.83
CA LEU A 10 -6.83 3.99 -2.50
C LEU A 10 -6.90 4.22 -0.99
N GLU A 11 -5.78 4.61 -0.38
CA GLU A 11 -5.72 4.89 1.04
C GLU A 11 -4.96 6.17 1.32
N PHE A 12 -5.41 6.90 2.36
CA PHE A 12 -4.79 8.13 2.83
C PHE A 12 -4.17 7.92 4.20
N LYS A 13 -2.99 8.47 4.40
CA LYS A 13 -2.30 8.52 5.69
C LYS A 13 -1.91 9.95 5.97
N GLU A 14 -2.06 10.39 7.21
CA GLU A 14 -1.76 11.78 7.55
C GLU A 14 -0.27 12.10 7.52
N SER A 15 0.57 11.09 7.77
CA SER A 15 2.01 11.25 7.64
C SER A 15 2.71 9.90 7.55
N THR A 16 4.02 9.94 7.29
CA THR A 16 4.85 8.73 7.26
C THR A 16 5.06 8.10 8.64
N SER A 17 4.57 8.72 9.72
CA SER A 17 4.52 8.05 11.02
C SER A 17 3.60 6.82 10.99
N GLU A 18 2.71 6.73 10.01
CA GLU A 18 1.81 5.59 9.81
C GLU A 18 2.33 4.60 8.76
N LEU A 19 3.64 4.60 8.52
CA LEU A 19 4.23 3.76 7.47
C LEU A 19 3.95 2.26 7.68
N HIS A 20 4.00 1.79 8.92
CA HIS A 20 3.75 0.38 9.20
C HIS A 20 2.36 -0.06 8.71
N SER A 21 1.32 0.67 9.09
CA SER A 21 -0.03 0.33 8.65
C SER A 21 -0.22 0.53 7.15
N ALA A 22 0.50 1.49 6.56
CA ALA A 22 0.46 1.69 5.11
C ALA A 22 1.02 0.48 4.37
N ILE A 23 2.10 -0.10 4.87
CA ILE A 23 2.70 -1.30 4.25
C ILE A 23 1.74 -2.48 4.33
N GLU A 24 1.05 -2.63 5.46
CA GLU A 24 0.01 -3.65 5.58
C GLU A 24 -1.10 -3.45 4.55
N SER A 25 -1.50 -2.21 4.32
CA SER A 25 -2.51 -1.89 3.31
C SER A 25 -2.05 -2.21 1.90
N ILE A 26 -0.78 -1.97 1.58
CA ILE A 26 -0.23 -2.31 0.27
C ILE A 26 -0.41 -3.81 -0.02
N ALA A 27 0.05 -4.65 0.88
CA ALA A 27 -0.06 -6.10 0.72
C ALA A 27 -1.53 -6.54 0.66
N SER A 28 -2.37 -5.97 1.51
CA SER A 28 -3.78 -6.27 1.58
C SER A 28 -4.50 -5.94 0.27
N ILE A 29 -4.20 -4.78 -0.30
CA ILE A 29 -4.77 -4.35 -1.58
C ILE A 29 -4.32 -5.31 -2.70
N LEU A 30 -3.03 -5.65 -2.73
CA LEU A 30 -2.49 -6.53 -3.77
C LEU A 30 -2.98 -7.97 -3.67
N ASN A 31 -3.50 -8.38 -2.51
CA ASN A 31 -4.11 -9.70 -2.37
C ASN A 31 -5.51 -9.78 -2.98
N LYS A 32 -6.07 -8.64 -3.39
CA LYS A 32 -7.41 -8.61 -3.99
C LYS A 32 -7.39 -7.96 -5.38
N HIS A 33 -6.55 -6.94 -5.54
CA HIS A 33 -6.40 -6.20 -6.79
C HIS A 33 -4.96 -6.31 -7.27
N ASP A 34 -4.68 -5.89 -8.48
CA ASP A 34 -3.33 -5.93 -9.02
C ASP A 34 -2.58 -4.60 -8.87
N TYR A 35 -3.23 -3.59 -8.30
CA TYR A 35 -2.66 -2.25 -8.19
C TYR A 35 -3.32 -1.48 -7.04
N GLY A 36 -2.67 -0.40 -6.65
CA GLY A 36 -3.24 0.53 -5.68
C GLY A 36 -2.37 1.75 -5.49
N GLU A 37 -2.85 2.66 -4.65
CA GLU A 37 -2.15 3.90 -4.32
C GLU A 37 -2.34 4.23 -2.85
N ILE A 38 -1.29 4.78 -2.24
CA ILE A 38 -1.35 5.34 -0.89
C ILE A 38 -0.78 6.75 -0.96
N TYR A 39 -1.43 7.69 -0.29
CA TYR A 39 -0.95 9.06 -0.18
C TYR A 39 -0.63 9.35 1.28
N PHE A 40 0.57 9.88 1.54
CA PHE A 40 0.97 10.37 2.85
C PHE A 40 0.86 11.89 2.88
N GLY A 41 0.35 12.42 3.96
CA GLY A 41 0.11 13.86 4.08
C GLY A 41 -1.30 14.27 3.69
N VAL A 42 -2.25 13.34 3.82
CA VAL A 42 -3.65 13.55 3.44
C VAL A 42 -4.56 13.09 4.58
N TYR A 43 -5.54 13.89 4.92
CA TYR A 43 -6.55 13.53 5.92
C TYR A 43 -7.47 12.44 5.37
N ASP A 44 -8.15 11.73 6.25
CA ASP A 44 -9.07 10.65 5.86
C ASP A 44 -10.17 11.13 4.89
N ASN A 45 -10.54 12.39 4.98
CA ASN A 45 -11.57 12.97 4.10
C ASN A 45 -11.02 13.39 2.73
N GLY A 46 -9.74 13.17 2.46
CA GLY A 46 -9.13 13.50 1.19
C GLY A 46 -8.54 14.90 1.09
N GLU A 47 -8.64 15.71 2.15
CA GLU A 47 -8.05 17.04 2.16
C GLU A 47 -6.55 16.97 2.36
N PRO A 48 -5.77 17.77 1.61
CA PRO A 48 -4.32 17.81 1.79
C PRO A 48 -3.97 18.33 3.18
N LYS A 49 -3.10 17.59 3.88
CA LYS A 49 -2.53 18.03 5.14
C LYS A 49 -1.12 18.56 4.94
N GLY A 50 -0.35 17.84 4.12
CA GLY A 50 1.05 18.10 3.92
C GLY A 50 1.92 17.44 4.97
N GLN A 51 3.18 17.22 4.61
CA GLN A 51 4.21 16.76 5.55
C GLN A 51 5.58 17.19 5.04
N ILE A 52 6.58 17.05 5.89
CA ILE A 52 7.96 17.29 5.49
C ILE A 52 8.42 16.11 4.65
N VAL A 53 8.95 16.40 3.46
CA VAL A 53 9.45 15.39 2.53
C VAL A 53 10.88 15.68 2.19
N THR A 54 11.77 14.73 2.49
CA THR A 54 13.19 14.80 2.15
C THR A 54 13.56 13.51 1.39
N ASP A 55 14.78 13.47 0.87
CA ASP A 55 15.30 12.25 0.25
C ASP A 55 15.29 11.10 1.25
N SER A 56 15.56 11.39 2.52
CA SER A 56 15.52 10.41 3.60
C SER A 56 14.13 9.84 3.80
N THR A 57 13.10 10.68 3.71
CA THR A 57 11.70 10.24 3.82
C THR A 57 11.36 9.24 2.71
N ILE A 58 11.68 9.60 1.48
CA ILE A 58 11.41 8.74 0.31
C ILE A 58 12.17 7.43 0.43
N LYS A 59 13.45 7.49 0.80
CA LYS A 59 14.29 6.31 0.95
C LYS A 59 13.74 5.36 2.02
N LYS A 60 13.29 5.89 3.14
CA LYS A 60 12.73 5.09 4.22
C LYS A 60 11.48 4.32 3.77
N ILE A 61 10.61 4.96 3.01
CA ILE A 61 9.42 4.30 2.46
C ILE A 61 9.84 3.17 1.53
N SER A 62 10.74 3.47 0.60
CA SER A 62 11.23 2.49 -0.37
C SER A 62 11.88 1.28 0.31
N ASP A 63 12.79 1.54 1.25
CA ASP A 63 13.50 0.47 1.96
C ASP A 63 12.53 -0.43 2.73
N SER A 64 11.53 0.17 3.38
CA SER A 64 10.56 -0.59 4.17
C SER A 64 9.67 -1.47 3.28
N ILE A 65 9.23 -0.96 2.15
CA ILE A 65 8.43 -1.74 1.21
C ILE A 65 9.24 -2.92 0.66
N LEU A 66 10.48 -2.68 0.27
CA LEU A 66 11.34 -3.73 -0.28
C LEU A 66 11.71 -4.79 0.76
N ARG A 67 11.79 -4.41 2.03
CA ARG A 67 12.15 -5.33 3.11
C ARG A 67 10.97 -6.12 3.65
N ASP A 68 9.81 -5.47 3.80
CA ASP A 68 8.74 -5.99 4.64
C ASP A 68 7.57 -6.59 3.87
N ILE A 69 7.57 -6.50 2.54
CA ILE A 69 6.55 -7.14 1.68
C ILE A 69 7.17 -8.27 0.88
N GLU A 70 6.53 -9.43 0.90
CA GLU A 70 6.92 -10.60 0.10
C GLU A 70 5.71 -11.15 -0.65
N PRO A 71 5.86 -11.55 -1.92
CA PRO A 71 7.02 -11.35 -2.80
C PRO A 71 7.34 -9.87 -2.99
N ARG A 72 8.57 -9.59 -3.42
CA ARG A 72 9.03 -8.21 -3.59
C ARG A 72 8.23 -7.48 -4.65
N ILE A 73 7.92 -6.22 -4.37
CA ILE A 73 7.36 -5.28 -5.34
C ILE A 73 8.25 -4.05 -5.42
N ILE A 74 8.16 -3.33 -6.53
CA ILE A 74 8.92 -2.09 -6.70
C ILE A 74 7.88 -0.97 -6.83
N PRO A 75 7.72 -0.14 -5.79
CA PRO A 75 6.75 0.96 -5.84
C PRO A 75 7.30 2.15 -6.63
N THR A 76 6.40 3.01 -7.09
CA THR A 76 6.74 4.32 -7.59
C THR A 76 6.38 5.33 -6.52
N ILE A 77 7.37 6.04 -6.01
CA ILE A 77 7.20 7.01 -4.91
C ILE A 77 7.50 8.40 -5.44
N THR A 78 6.52 9.29 -5.34
CA THR A 78 6.59 10.62 -5.94
C THR A 78 6.17 11.67 -4.92
N GLU A 79 6.93 12.75 -4.82
CA GLU A 79 6.48 13.93 -4.08
C GLU A 79 5.61 14.76 -5.02
N ILE A 80 4.43 15.16 -4.56
CA ILE A 80 3.54 16.04 -5.30
C ILE A 80 3.17 17.23 -4.40
N SER A 81 2.82 18.34 -5.03
CA SER A 81 2.39 19.54 -4.31
C SER A 81 0.94 19.81 -4.65
N ILE A 82 0.11 19.94 -3.63
CA ILE A 82 -1.30 20.29 -3.77
C ILE A 82 -1.58 21.47 -2.84
N GLU A 83 -2.00 22.58 -3.42
CA GLU A 83 -2.29 23.81 -2.68
C GLU A 83 -1.11 24.25 -1.79
N GLY A 84 0.11 24.11 -2.33
CA GLY A 84 1.33 24.45 -1.62
C GLY A 84 1.78 23.49 -0.54
N LYS A 85 1.10 22.35 -0.42
CA LYS A 85 1.43 21.33 0.58
C LYS A 85 2.10 20.13 -0.07
N SER A 86 3.18 19.67 0.53
CA SER A 86 3.92 18.49 0.03
C SER A 86 3.26 17.21 0.50
N ILE A 87 2.99 16.33 -0.44
CA ILE A 87 2.33 15.05 -0.24
C ILE A 87 3.16 13.99 -0.95
N ILE A 88 3.19 12.78 -0.41
CA ILE A 88 3.88 11.66 -1.05
C ILE A 88 2.84 10.72 -1.62
N LYS A 89 2.98 10.42 -2.91
CA LYS A 89 2.15 9.43 -3.60
C LYS A 89 2.97 8.15 -3.78
N VAL A 90 2.45 7.03 -3.31
CA VAL A 90 3.04 5.71 -3.51
C VAL A 90 2.11 4.91 -4.39
N SER A 91 2.55 4.60 -5.60
CA SER A 91 1.81 3.74 -6.53
C SER A 91 2.48 2.37 -6.55
N PHE A 92 1.68 1.33 -6.57
CA PHE A 92 2.22 -0.03 -6.54
C PHE A 92 1.34 -0.96 -7.37
N SER A 93 1.97 -2.04 -7.84
CA SER A 93 1.29 -3.08 -8.61
C SER A 93 2.01 -4.40 -8.40
N GLY A 94 1.31 -5.50 -8.66
CA GLY A 94 1.89 -6.83 -8.56
C GLY A 94 0.87 -7.90 -8.89
N LYS A 95 1.35 -9.02 -9.43
CA LYS A 95 0.51 -10.14 -9.86
C LYS A 95 0.95 -11.47 -9.26
N ASN A 96 1.66 -11.43 -8.14
CA ASN A 96 2.20 -12.62 -7.49
C ASN A 96 1.55 -12.88 -6.12
N LYS A 97 0.25 -12.60 -6.00
CA LYS A 97 -0.46 -12.89 -4.75
C LYS A 97 -0.42 -14.38 -4.43
N PRO A 98 -0.34 -14.72 -3.11
CA PRO A 98 -0.55 -13.85 -1.97
C PRO A 98 0.70 -13.08 -1.55
N TYR A 99 0.50 -11.85 -1.13
CA TYR A 99 1.55 -10.99 -0.58
C TYR A 99 1.43 -10.96 0.94
N SER A 100 2.57 -11.02 1.63
CA SER A 100 2.61 -10.81 3.06
C SER A 100 3.23 -9.45 3.39
N ALA A 101 2.81 -8.87 4.51
CA ALA A 101 3.46 -7.70 5.09
C ALA A 101 3.81 -8.06 6.52
N PHE A 102 5.09 -7.93 6.88
CA PHE A 102 5.58 -8.30 8.21
C PHE A 102 5.19 -9.75 8.57
N GLY A 103 5.18 -10.64 7.60
CA GLY A 103 4.79 -12.04 7.79
C GLY A 103 3.30 -12.29 7.91
N LYS A 104 2.46 -11.26 7.76
CA LYS A 104 1.00 -11.38 7.86
C LYS A 104 0.36 -11.40 6.48
N PHE A 105 -0.66 -12.23 6.30
CA PHE A 105 -1.44 -12.27 5.08
C PHE A 105 -2.80 -11.62 5.32
N LEU A 106 -2.96 -10.42 4.77
CA LEU A 106 -4.16 -9.60 4.94
C LEU A 106 -4.83 -9.42 3.59
N VAL A 107 -6.15 -9.18 3.61
CA VAL A 107 -6.91 -8.91 2.39
C VAL A 107 -7.79 -7.70 2.59
N ARG A 108 -7.93 -6.90 1.55
CA ARG A 108 -8.68 -5.66 1.57
C ARG A 108 -10.19 -5.95 1.54
N VAL A 109 -10.92 -5.34 2.47
CA VAL A 109 -12.38 -5.37 2.50
C VAL A 109 -12.85 -3.94 2.71
N GLY A 110 -13.37 -3.33 1.65
CA GLY A 110 -13.68 -1.89 1.68
C GLY A 110 -12.40 -1.09 1.91
N THR A 111 -12.34 -0.33 2.99
CA THR A 111 -11.15 0.44 3.38
C THR A 111 -10.41 -0.18 4.55
N GLN A 112 -10.69 -1.44 4.87
CA GLN A 112 -10.08 -2.14 5.98
C GLN A 112 -9.25 -3.33 5.51
N ASN A 113 -8.32 -3.74 6.35
CA ASN A 113 -7.48 -4.92 6.12
C ASN A 113 -7.86 -5.97 7.15
N ARG A 114 -8.21 -7.17 6.70
CA ARG A 114 -8.48 -8.28 7.61
C ARG A 114 -7.54 -9.44 7.32
N HIS A 115 -7.33 -10.29 8.30
CA HIS A 115 -6.55 -11.50 8.09
C HIS A 115 -7.25 -12.41 7.09
N MET A 116 -6.49 -12.99 6.18
CA MET A 116 -7.02 -13.96 5.25
C MET A 116 -7.37 -15.23 6.01
N THR A 117 -8.45 -15.89 5.56
CA THR A 117 -8.76 -17.20 6.07
C THR A 117 -7.77 -18.22 5.51
N ARG A 118 -7.66 -19.36 6.19
CA ARG A 118 -6.81 -20.45 5.71
C ARG A 118 -7.20 -20.86 4.28
N GLU A 119 -8.49 -20.92 3.99
CA GLU A 119 -8.99 -21.33 2.68
C GLU A 119 -8.65 -20.32 1.59
N GLU A 120 -8.79 -19.03 1.90
CA GLU A 120 -8.41 -17.97 0.96
C GLU A 120 -6.93 -18.03 0.62
N LEU A 121 -6.10 -18.21 1.66
CA LEU A 121 -4.66 -18.27 1.49
C LEU A 121 -4.25 -19.49 0.68
N LYS A 122 -4.83 -20.64 0.98
CA LYS A 122 -4.57 -21.88 0.26
C LYS A 122 -4.90 -21.72 -1.23
N LYS A 123 -6.05 -21.12 -1.53
CA LYS A 123 -6.46 -20.90 -2.91
C LYS A 123 -5.46 -20.03 -3.67
N LEU A 124 -5.01 -18.93 -3.07
CA LEU A 124 -4.06 -18.05 -3.73
C LEU A 124 -2.72 -18.74 -3.97
N PHE A 125 -2.24 -19.54 -3.03
CA PHE A 125 -1.01 -20.28 -3.23
C PHE A 125 -1.16 -21.33 -4.34
N LEU A 126 -2.27 -22.02 -4.42
CA LEU A 126 -2.51 -22.99 -5.48
C LEU A 126 -2.59 -22.33 -6.85
N ASP A 127 -3.26 -21.19 -6.92
CA ASP A 127 -3.36 -20.44 -8.17
C ASP A 127 -1.99 -19.95 -8.64
N SER A 128 -1.12 -19.53 -7.70
CA SER A 128 0.23 -19.08 -8.06
C SER A 128 1.12 -20.23 -8.53
N ASP A 129 1.01 -21.41 -7.89
CA ASP A 129 1.77 -22.60 -8.27
C ASP A 129 1.40 -23.09 -9.65
N TYR A 130 0.19 -22.81 -10.06
CA TYR A 130 -0.30 -23.26 -11.35
C TYR A 130 0.52 -22.74 -12.53
N SER A 131 1.22 -21.64 -12.35
CA SER A 131 2.04 -21.06 -13.40
C SER A 131 3.33 -21.86 -13.64
N TYR A 132 3.64 -22.83 -12.81
CA TYR A 132 4.83 -23.65 -12.96
C TYR A 132 4.60 -24.78 -13.96
N PRO A 133 5.51 -24.92 -14.91
CA PRO A 133 5.46 -26.03 -15.82
C PRO A 133 5.80 -27.35 -15.12
#